data_79a0d90b7227d7858bcd8aa96dd68ee2
#
_entry.id   79a0d90b7227d7858bcd8aa96dd68ee2
#
_cell.length_a   1.000
_cell.length_b   1.000
_cell.length_c   1.000
_cell.angle_alpha   90.00
_cell.angle_beta   90.00
_cell.angle_gamma   90.00
#
_symmetry.space_group_name_H-M   'P 1'
#
loop_
_entity.id
_entity.type
_entity.pdbx_description
1 polymer ?
#
loop_
_entity_poly.entity_id
_entity_poly.type
_entity_poly.pdbx_seq_one_letter_code
_entity_poly.pdbx_strand_id
1 'polypeptide(L)'
;MARKKFTLEYIINSSPAILFEFVTDPSSLAQWFADYCDAQEDDYIFGWNGQYQKAELLEILNDDYVKYRWLDSPEDEYFSFKVYKSEISFETVLEVTDFADQKEIKDVSNLWDKQIDDLRYAIGAS
;
A
#
# COMPACT_ATOMS: atom_id res chain seq x y z
N MET A 1 0.78 -2.77 -25.28
CA MET A 1 1.71 -2.88 -24.16
C MET A 1 1.06 -3.58 -23.01
N ALA A 2 1.72 -4.59 -22.51
CA ALA A 2 1.12 -5.46 -21.52
C ALA A 2 1.30 -4.90 -20.11
N ARG A 3 0.19 -4.65 -19.44
CA ARG A 3 0.16 -4.35 -18.01
C ARG A 3 0.18 -5.68 -17.28
N LYS A 4 1.04 -5.80 -16.28
CA LYS A 4 1.17 -7.03 -15.51
C LYS A 4 0.98 -6.78 -14.02
N LYS A 5 0.34 -7.74 -13.36
CA LYS A 5 0.23 -7.78 -11.93
C LYS A 5 1.55 -8.30 -11.35
N PHE A 6 2.02 -7.67 -10.28
CA PHE A 6 3.20 -8.14 -9.56
C PHE A 6 3.01 -7.97 -8.06
N THR A 7 3.76 -8.73 -7.30
CA THR A 7 3.63 -8.77 -5.83
C THR A 7 5.01 -8.65 -5.21
N LEU A 8 5.10 -7.80 -4.19
CA LEU A 8 6.33 -7.58 -3.42
C LEU A 8 6.06 -7.93 -1.96
N GLU A 9 7.05 -8.53 -1.30
CA GLU A 9 6.93 -8.88 0.12
C GLU A 9 8.00 -8.17 0.94
N TYR A 10 7.60 -7.64 2.08
CA TYR A 10 8.48 -6.90 2.98
C TYR A 10 8.29 -7.37 4.41
N ILE A 11 9.38 -7.53 5.13
CA ILE A 11 9.32 -7.82 6.56
C ILE A 11 9.28 -6.50 7.29
N ILE A 12 8.27 -6.33 8.15
CA ILE A 12 8.07 -5.09 8.92
C ILE A 12 8.10 -5.46 10.40
N ASN A 13 8.98 -4.80 11.14
CA ASN A 13 9.13 -5.04 12.56
C ASN A 13 8.03 -4.31 13.35
N SER A 14 6.82 -4.86 13.29
CA SER A 14 5.65 -4.31 13.95
C SER A 14 4.60 -5.41 14.08
N SER A 15 3.58 -5.19 14.90
CA SER A 15 2.47 -6.13 14.97
C SER A 15 1.60 -6.01 13.72
N PRO A 16 0.91 -7.09 13.30
CA PRO A 16 -0.01 -6.99 12.18
C PRO A 16 -1.09 -5.92 12.36
N ALA A 17 -1.60 -5.75 13.57
CA ALA A 17 -2.66 -4.76 13.83
C ALA A 17 -2.17 -3.34 13.61
N ILE A 18 -0.97 -3.01 14.08
CA ILE A 18 -0.39 -1.68 13.90
C ILE A 18 -0.09 -1.46 12.41
N LEU A 19 0.49 -2.45 11.75
CA LEU A 19 0.80 -2.35 10.33
C LEU A 19 -0.47 -2.16 9.50
N PHE A 20 -1.53 -2.89 9.84
CA PHE A 20 -2.79 -2.77 9.12
C PHE A 20 -3.38 -1.36 9.24
N GLU A 21 -3.27 -0.75 10.41
CA GLU A 21 -3.69 0.63 10.61
C GLU A 21 -2.94 1.57 9.66
N PHE A 22 -1.63 1.35 9.47
CA PHE A 22 -0.83 2.21 8.61
C PHE A 22 -1.14 2.07 7.12
N VAL A 23 -1.83 1.01 6.71
CA VAL A 23 -2.23 0.84 5.31
C VAL A 23 -3.72 1.13 5.08
N THR A 24 -4.46 1.50 6.11
CA THR A 24 -5.91 1.78 6.00
C THR A 24 -6.31 3.14 6.53
N ASP A 25 -5.71 3.60 7.62
CA ASP A 25 -6.09 4.85 8.24
C ASP A 25 -5.53 6.06 7.48
N PRO A 26 -6.37 7.05 7.11
CA PRO A 26 -5.89 8.20 6.33
C PRO A 26 -4.75 8.97 6.98
N SER A 27 -4.80 9.23 8.28
CA SER A 27 -3.74 9.97 8.95
C SER A 27 -2.42 9.17 8.98
N SER A 28 -2.50 7.86 9.03
CA SER A 28 -1.32 7.00 8.97
C SER A 28 -0.76 6.91 7.55
N LEU A 29 -1.63 6.80 6.55
CA LEU A 29 -1.21 6.80 5.14
C LEU A 29 -0.53 8.12 4.77
N ALA A 30 -0.93 9.23 5.38
CA ALA A 30 -0.30 10.53 5.15
C ALA A 30 1.09 10.64 5.76
N GLN A 31 1.53 9.64 6.51
CA GLN A 31 2.86 9.63 7.11
C GLN A 31 3.91 8.96 6.22
N TRP A 32 3.48 8.14 5.26
CA TRP A 32 4.46 7.40 4.45
C TRP A 32 4.05 7.23 2.99
N PHE A 33 2.78 7.02 2.72
CA PHE A 33 2.32 6.71 1.37
C PHE A 33 2.13 7.98 0.52
N ALA A 34 1.65 9.04 1.15
CA ALA A 34 1.38 10.31 0.49
C ALA A 34 1.65 11.46 1.46
N ASP A 35 1.78 12.69 0.92
CA ASP A 35 1.94 13.89 1.76
C ASP A 35 0.61 14.25 2.45
N TYR A 36 -0.49 13.90 1.82
CA TYR A 36 -1.84 14.18 2.28
C TYR A 36 -2.72 12.98 2.02
N CYS A 37 -3.60 12.67 2.93
CA CYS A 37 -4.62 11.64 2.73
C CYS A 37 -5.86 11.99 3.53
N ASP A 38 -7.01 11.88 2.88
CA ASP A 38 -8.30 12.02 3.53
C ASP A 38 -9.23 10.96 2.96
N ALA A 39 -10.24 10.60 3.72
CA ALA A 39 -11.21 9.59 3.30
C ALA A 39 -12.59 9.96 3.77
N GLN A 40 -13.58 9.72 2.91
CA GLN A 40 -14.99 9.84 3.22
C GLN A 40 -15.62 8.52 2.79
N GLU A 41 -15.92 7.66 3.77
CA GLU A 41 -16.37 6.29 3.53
C GLU A 41 -15.33 5.54 2.68
N ASP A 42 -15.69 5.09 1.49
CA ASP A 42 -14.77 4.34 0.63
C ASP A 42 -13.99 5.22 -0.34
N ASP A 43 -14.22 6.53 -0.32
CA ASP A 43 -13.55 7.46 -1.23
C ASP A 43 -12.32 8.05 -0.56
N TYR A 44 -11.15 7.75 -1.13
CA TYR A 44 -9.87 8.24 -0.63
C TYR A 44 -9.29 9.29 -1.57
N ILE A 45 -8.68 10.31 -1.00
CA ILE A 45 -7.94 11.33 -1.74
C ILE A 45 -6.51 11.33 -1.22
N PHE A 46 -5.55 11.13 -2.13
CA PHE A 46 -4.13 11.17 -1.81
C PHE A 46 -3.48 12.35 -2.49
N GLY A 47 -2.55 13.01 -1.82
CA GLY A 47 -1.85 14.17 -2.37
C GLY A 47 -0.34 14.02 -2.31
N TRP A 48 0.32 14.42 -3.40
CA TRP A 48 1.77 14.51 -3.52
C TRP A 48 2.15 15.84 -4.16
N ASN A 49 2.95 16.63 -3.45
CA ASN A 49 3.47 17.92 -3.98
C ASN A 49 2.37 18.82 -4.53
N GLY A 50 1.23 18.89 -3.84
CA GLY A 50 0.12 19.74 -4.25
C GLY A 50 -0.77 19.16 -5.34
N GLN A 51 -0.48 17.95 -5.81
CA GLN A 51 -1.32 17.25 -6.79
C GLN A 51 -2.07 16.12 -6.10
N TYR A 52 -3.33 15.92 -6.50
CA TYR A 52 -4.22 14.99 -5.82
C TYR A 52 -4.71 13.91 -6.77
N GLN A 53 -4.83 12.69 -6.24
CA GLN A 53 -5.42 11.56 -6.94
C GLN A 53 -6.46 10.90 -6.05
N LYS A 54 -7.54 10.46 -6.68
CA LYS A 54 -8.63 9.78 -5.98
C LYS A 54 -8.53 8.27 -6.16
N ALA A 55 -8.84 7.55 -5.09
CA ALA A 55 -8.91 6.10 -5.10
C ALA A 55 -10.17 5.66 -4.40
N GLU A 56 -10.60 4.45 -4.71
CA GLU A 56 -11.77 3.84 -4.09
C GLU A 56 -11.32 2.62 -3.30
N LEU A 57 -11.84 2.49 -2.08
CA LEU A 57 -11.64 1.28 -1.28
C LEU A 57 -12.57 0.20 -1.85
N LEU A 58 -12.00 -0.84 -2.43
CA LEU A 58 -12.78 -1.92 -3.03
C LEU A 58 -13.12 -3.02 -2.04
N GLU A 59 -12.20 -3.34 -1.15
CA GLU A 59 -12.34 -4.49 -0.26
C GLU A 59 -11.49 -4.29 0.97
N ILE A 60 -12.00 -4.71 2.13
CA ILE A 60 -11.23 -4.67 3.36
C ILE A 60 -11.62 -5.86 4.25
N LEU A 61 -10.59 -6.54 4.78
CA LEU A 61 -10.75 -7.57 5.80
C LEU A 61 -9.86 -7.15 6.97
N ASN A 62 -10.47 -6.79 8.09
CA ASN A 62 -9.75 -6.24 9.24
C ASN A 62 -8.54 -7.06 9.66
N ASP A 63 -7.41 -6.38 9.82
CA ASP A 63 -6.12 -6.94 10.24
C ASP A 63 -5.54 -7.95 9.26
N ASP A 64 -6.03 -7.98 8.03
CA ASP A 64 -5.61 -8.94 7.03
C ASP A 64 -5.32 -8.28 5.68
N TYR A 65 -6.30 -7.61 5.10
CA TYR A 65 -6.21 -7.27 3.68
C TYR A 65 -7.01 -6.01 3.35
N VAL A 66 -6.46 -5.16 2.47
CA VAL A 66 -7.15 -3.99 1.93
C VAL A 66 -6.79 -3.81 0.46
N LYS A 67 -7.79 -3.49 -0.35
CA LYS A 67 -7.63 -3.29 -1.79
C LYS A 67 -8.20 -1.94 -2.19
N TYR A 68 -7.42 -1.19 -2.95
CA TYR A 68 -7.80 0.12 -3.48
C TYR A 68 -7.71 0.13 -5.00
N ARG A 69 -8.45 1.02 -5.63
CA ARG A 69 -8.36 1.25 -7.06
C ARG A 69 -8.28 2.74 -7.34
N TRP A 70 -7.30 3.14 -8.13
CA TRP A 70 -7.22 4.52 -8.61
C TRP A 70 -8.39 4.75 -9.57
N LEU A 71 -9.10 5.90 -9.46
CA LEU A 71 -10.27 6.16 -10.29
C LEU A 71 -9.93 6.29 -11.77
N ASP A 72 -8.71 6.69 -12.09
CA ASP A 72 -8.26 6.83 -13.47
C ASP A 72 -7.56 5.58 -14.02
N SER A 73 -7.56 4.49 -13.27
CA SER A 73 -6.99 3.21 -13.72
C SER A 73 -8.03 2.33 -14.41
N PRO A 74 -7.59 1.35 -15.21
CA PRO A 74 -8.50 0.33 -15.74
C PRO A 74 -9.26 -0.38 -14.63
N GLU A 75 -10.49 -0.80 -14.90
CA GLU A 75 -11.36 -1.40 -13.88
C GLU A 75 -10.82 -2.67 -13.26
N ASP A 76 -9.99 -3.42 -13.98
CA ASP A 76 -9.43 -4.67 -13.49
C ASP A 76 -8.09 -4.49 -12.78
N GLU A 77 -7.61 -3.25 -12.65
CA GLU A 77 -6.37 -2.96 -11.93
C GLU A 77 -6.66 -2.39 -10.55
N TYR A 78 -5.76 -2.68 -9.62
CA TYR A 78 -5.88 -2.25 -8.23
C TYR A 78 -4.49 -2.26 -7.59
N PHE A 79 -4.39 -1.73 -6.39
CA PHE A 79 -3.23 -2.00 -5.53
C PHE A 79 -3.77 -2.48 -4.19
N SER A 80 -3.04 -3.40 -3.57
CA SER A 80 -3.51 -4.00 -2.33
C SER A 80 -2.38 -4.24 -1.35
N PHE A 81 -2.76 -4.27 -0.08
CA PHE A 81 -1.85 -4.57 1.02
C PHE A 81 -2.41 -5.76 1.79
N LYS A 82 -1.60 -6.79 1.95
CA LYS A 82 -1.94 -7.94 2.77
C LYS A 82 -0.95 -8.02 3.92
N VAL A 83 -1.46 -8.20 5.13
CA VAL A 83 -0.65 -8.27 6.35
C VAL A 83 -0.83 -9.65 6.97
N TYR A 84 0.27 -10.32 7.28
CA TYR A 84 0.19 -11.61 7.95
C TYR A 84 1.46 -11.88 8.73
N LYS A 85 1.39 -12.86 9.63
CA LYS A 85 2.57 -13.37 10.32
C LYS A 85 3.08 -14.62 9.62
N SER A 86 4.39 -14.65 9.37
CA SER A 86 5.01 -15.85 8.80
C SER A 86 4.95 -16.96 9.83
N GLU A 87 4.45 -18.14 9.44
CA GLU A 87 4.38 -19.31 10.32
C GLU A 87 5.77 -19.88 10.62
N ILE A 88 6.73 -19.57 9.78
CA ILE A 88 8.10 -20.10 9.92
C ILE A 88 8.94 -19.18 10.80
N SER A 89 8.97 -17.89 10.51
CA SER A 89 9.83 -16.93 11.22
C SER A 89 9.12 -16.15 12.30
N PHE A 90 7.78 -16.16 12.31
CA PHE A 90 6.92 -15.37 13.19
C PHE A 90 7.08 -13.85 12.99
N GLU A 91 7.66 -13.46 11.87
CA GLU A 91 7.78 -12.05 11.52
C GLU A 91 6.53 -11.56 10.82
N THR A 92 6.25 -10.26 10.96
CA THR A 92 5.14 -9.63 10.25
C THR A 92 5.56 -9.34 8.82
N VAL A 93 4.74 -9.76 7.87
CA VAL A 93 5.00 -9.56 6.44
C VAL A 93 3.93 -8.64 5.86
N LEU A 94 4.38 -7.67 5.07
CA LEU A 94 3.50 -6.84 4.25
C LEU A 94 3.67 -7.28 2.80
N GLU A 95 2.58 -7.70 2.18
CA GLU A 95 2.56 -8.08 0.78
C GLU A 95 1.87 -6.98 -0.01
N VAL A 96 2.57 -6.40 -0.97
CA VAL A 96 2.05 -5.34 -1.82
C VAL A 96 1.79 -5.92 -3.20
N THR A 97 0.59 -5.73 -3.72
CA THR A 97 0.23 -6.12 -5.09
C THR A 97 -0.10 -4.85 -5.87
N ASP A 98 0.45 -4.74 -7.07
CA ASP A 98 0.26 -3.59 -7.93
C ASP A 98 0.36 -4.05 -9.39
N PHE A 99 0.08 -3.13 -10.31
CA PHE A 99 0.13 -3.36 -11.75
C PHE A 99 1.03 -2.32 -12.40
N ALA A 100 1.78 -2.73 -13.42
CA ALA A 100 2.60 -1.83 -14.20
C ALA A 100 2.90 -2.46 -15.57
N ASP A 101 3.32 -1.64 -16.52
CA ASP A 101 3.88 -2.17 -17.77
C ASP A 101 5.07 -3.05 -17.44
N GLN A 102 5.21 -4.15 -18.16
CA GLN A 102 6.29 -5.09 -17.92
C GLN A 102 7.66 -4.41 -17.89
N LYS A 103 7.87 -3.41 -18.74
CA LYS A 103 9.13 -2.67 -18.81
C LYS A 103 9.37 -1.78 -17.59
N GLU A 104 8.32 -1.43 -16.87
CA GLU A 104 8.39 -0.50 -15.75
C GLU A 104 8.34 -1.17 -14.39
N ILE A 105 8.13 -2.49 -14.34
CA ILE A 105 7.97 -3.21 -13.07
C ILE A 105 9.16 -2.97 -12.13
N LYS A 106 10.38 -2.99 -12.68
CA LYS A 106 11.55 -2.76 -11.85
C LYS A 106 11.57 -1.36 -11.24
N ASP A 107 11.24 -0.34 -12.03
CA ASP A 107 11.21 1.03 -11.55
C ASP A 107 10.09 1.24 -10.53
N VAL A 108 8.93 0.68 -10.79
CA VAL A 108 7.79 0.76 -9.86
C VAL A 108 8.11 0.01 -8.56
N SER A 109 8.78 -1.14 -8.66
CA SER A 109 9.21 -1.89 -7.48
C SER A 109 10.20 -1.08 -6.64
N ASN A 110 11.12 -0.36 -7.28
CA ASN A 110 12.07 0.50 -6.57
C ASN A 110 11.36 1.65 -5.83
N LEU A 111 10.29 2.19 -6.43
CA LEU A 111 9.49 3.22 -5.77
C LEU A 111 8.78 2.65 -4.55
N TRP A 112 8.25 1.43 -4.66
CA TRP A 112 7.65 0.75 -3.52
C TRP A 112 8.67 0.51 -2.41
N ASP A 113 9.88 0.06 -2.77
CA ASP A 113 10.95 -0.16 -1.78
C ASP A 113 11.21 1.11 -0.97
N LYS A 114 11.26 2.26 -1.65
CA LYS A 114 11.48 3.55 -0.99
C LYS A 114 10.31 3.91 -0.09
N GLN A 115 9.09 3.74 -0.55
CA GLN A 115 7.90 4.03 0.25
C GLN A 115 7.82 3.13 1.48
N ILE A 116 8.22 1.87 1.34
CA ILE A 116 8.24 0.94 2.47
C ILE A 116 9.30 1.36 3.50
N ASP A 117 10.43 1.91 3.07
CA ASP A 117 11.39 2.47 4.02
C ASP A 117 10.78 3.63 4.80
N ASP A 118 9.99 4.48 4.13
CA ASP A 118 9.27 5.56 4.79
C ASP A 118 8.23 5.01 5.77
N LEU A 119 7.56 3.92 5.41
CA LEU A 119 6.62 3.25 6.29
C LEU A 119 7.31 2.74 7.56
N ARG A 120 8.46 2.09 7.40
CA ARG A 120 9.23 1.60 8.53
C ARG A 120 9.61 2.73 9.47
N TYR A 121 10.02 3.85 8.91
CA TYR A 121 10.37 5.03 9.69
C TYR A 121 9.14 5.56 10.44
N ALA A 122 8.01 5.67 9.75
CA ALA A 122 6.77 6.19 10.35
C ALA A 122 6.25 5.32 11.49
N ILE A 123 6.37 4.01 11.36
CA ILE A 123 5.97 3.06 12.41
C ILE A 123 6.96 3.06 13.58
N GLY A 124 8.19 3.49 13.36
CA GLY A 124 9.26 3.36 14.34
C GLY A 124 9.95 2.01 14.26
N ALA A 125 9.75 1.26 13.18
CA ALA A 125 10.41 -0.01 12.95
C ALA A 125 11.77 0.25 12.29
N SER A 126 12.77 -0.41 12.74
CA SER A 126 14.11 -0.22 12.18
C SER A 126 14.52 -1.41 11.31
#